data_d47f14eb58a231e54a56a2d3ccc22171
#
_entry.id   d47f14eb58a231e54a56a2d3ccc22171
#
_cell.length_a   1.000
_cell.length_b   1.000
_cell.length_c   1.000
_cell.angle_alpha   90.00
_cell.angle_beta   90.00
_cell.angle_gamma   90.00
#
_symmetry.space_group_name_H-M   'P 1'
#
loop_
_entity.id
_entity.type
_entity.pdbx_description
1 polymer ?
#
loop_
_entity_poly.entity_id
_entity_poly.type
_entity_poly.pdbx_seq_one_letter_code
_entity_poly.pdbx_strand_id
1 'polypeptide(L)'
;RGVCHLPDEMLPPEKLLVRWVAEINAIEQRNHRMNAVLAELYEMFRNDGLTPVLQKGQSAALFYKFPLLRECGDIDFYFPYKNEREFAIRIVKNRGIRVDWQPDDSVSYIWNSIEVEHHPRMLDLYNPFLHEDLNSLETLFGYHDVWLSPGCEITIPSPTLYVLLLNTHIMKHAIGRGIG
;
A
#
# COMPACT_ATOMS: atom_id res chain seq x y z
N ARG A 1 -14.84 -7.10 -17.95
CA ARG A 1 -16.17 -7.68 -17.57
C ARG A 1 -17.36 -6.75 -17.92
N GLY A 2 -17.21 -5.49 -18.31
CA GLY A 2 -18.28 -4.57 -18.67
C GLY A 2 -18.61 -4.47 -20.15
N VAL A 3 -17.81 -5.10 -21.02
CA VAL A 3 -17.92 -4.97 -22.48
C VAL A 3 -18.88 -6.01 -23.10
N CYS A 4 -19.17 -7.11 -22.38
CA CYS A 4 -19.98 -8.23 -22.90
C CYS A 4 -21.48 -7.94 -23.13
N HIS A 5 -21.92 -6.74 -22.80
CA HIS A 5 -23.34 -6.32 -22.97
C HIS A 5 -23.49 -5.09 -23.86
N LEU A 6 -22.42 -4.67 -24.54
CA LEU A 6 -22.49 -3.57 -25.49
C LEU A 6 -22.97 -4.09 -26.86
N PRO A 7 -23.77 -3.31 -27.58
CA PRO A 7 -24.08 -3.60 -29.00
C PRO A 7 -22.79 -3.72 -29.82
N ASP A 8 -22.80 -4.57 -30.85
CA ASP A 8 -21.62 -4.83 -31.69
C ASP A 8 -21.00 -3.54 -32.26
N GLU A 9 -21.81 -2.55 -32.54
CA GLU A 9 -21.44 -1.22 -33.07
C GLU A 9 -20.60 -0.39 -32.05
N MET A 10 -20.70 -0.71 -30.75
CA MET A 10 -20.00 -0.04 -29.66
C MET A 10 -18.79 -0.85 -29.14
N LEU A 11 -18.55 -2.04 -29.70
CA LEU A 11 -17.41 -2.85 -29.33
C LEU A 11 -16.12 -2.23 -29.85
N PRO A 12 -15.08 -2.11 -29.02
CA PRO A 12 -13.75 -1.73 -29.49
C PRO A 12 -13.22 -2.74 -30.52
N PRO A 13 -12.28 -2.31 -31.39
CA PRO A 13 -11.61 -3.23 -32.30
C PRO A 13 -11.03 -4.45 -31.57
N GLU A 14 -11.12 -5.63 -32.17
CA GLU A 14 -10.71 -6.91 -31.58
C GLU A 14 -9.29 -6.84 -30.96
N LYS A 15 -8.33 -6.24 -31.68
CA LYS A 15 -6.96 -6.07 -31.19
C LYS A 15 -6.88 -5.29 -29.87
N LEU A 16 -7.75 -4.31 -29.69
CA LEU A 16 -7.83 -3.50 -28.47
C LEU A 16 -8.45 -4.30 -27.33
N LEU A 17 -9.48 -5.09 -27.62
CA LEU A 17 -10.08 -6.00 -26.64
C LEU A 17 -9.07 -7.04 -26.13
N VAL A 18 -8.35 -7.66 -27.04
CA VAL A 18 -7.29 -8.64 -26.67
C VAL A 18 -6.24 -7.99 -25.79
N ARG A 19 -5.79 -6.78 -26.13
CA ARG A 19 -4.83 -6.02 -25.32
C ARG A 19 -5.39 -5.73 -23.93
N TRP A 20 -6.64 -5.24 -23.82
CA TRP A 20 -7.25 -4.95 -22.52
C TRP A 20 -7.40 -6.21 -21.65
N VAL A 21 -7.78 -7.33 -22.23
CA VAL A 21 -7.84 -8.62 -21.52
C VAL A 21 -6.46 -9.02 -21.00
N ALA A 22 -5.43 -8.88 -21.82
CA ALA A 22 -4.05 -9.19 -21.42
C ALA A 22 -3.57 -8.26 -20.27
N GLU A 23 -3.87 -6.95 -20.34
CA GLU A 23 -3.53 -5.99 -19.29
C GLU A 23 -4.28 -6.30 -17.98
N ILE A 24 -5.58 -6.60 -18.04
CA ILE A 24 -6.37 -7.00 -16.87
C ILE A 24 -5.78 -8.26 -16.22
N ASN A 25 -5.45 -9.28 -17.00
CA ASN A 25 -4.84 -10.49 -16.48
C ASN A 25 -3.46 -10.22 -15.86
N ALA A 26 -2.66 -9.35 -16.46
CA ALA A 26 -1.36 -8.96 -15.92
C ALA A 26 -1.48 -8.25 -14.56
N ILE A 27 -2.44 -7.33 -14.41
CA ILE A 27 -2.75 -6.65 -13.15
C ILE A 27 -3.18 -7.67 -12.09
N GLU A 28 -4.12 -8.57 -12.42
CA GLU A 28 -4.62 -9.59 -11.50
C GLU A 28 -3.48 -10.52 -11.03
N GLN A 29 -2.64 -11.00 -11.94
CA GLN A 29 -1.49 -11.84 -11.60
C GLN A 29 -0.45 -11.09 -10.74
N ARG A 30 -0.21 -9.81 -11.02
CA ARG A 30 0.66 -8.98 -10.19
C ARG A 30 0.11 -8.85 -8.77
N ASN A 31 -1.18 -8.55 -8.62
CA ASN A 31 -1.82 -8.42 -7.32
C ASN A 31 -1.82 -9.73 -6.53
N HIS A 32 -1.99 -10.88 -7.17
CA HIS A 32 -1.82 -12.17 -6.51
C HIS A 32 -0.39 -12.35 -5.95
N ARG A 33 0.64 -12.00 -6.73
CA ARG A 33 2.03 -12.06 -6.25
C ARG A 33 2.27 -11.07 -5.10
N MET A 34 1.75 -9.84 -5.21
CA MET A 34 1.86 -8.84 -4.14
C MET A 34 1.20 -9.31 -2.86
N ASN A 35 0.00 -9.90 -2.94
CA ASN A 35 -0.69 -10.45 -1.76
C ASN A 35 0.09 -11.60 -1.11
N ALA A 36 0.75 -12.44 -1.89
CA ALA A 36 1.61 -13.50 -1.36
C ALA A 36 2.85 -12.94 -0.63
N VAL A 37 3.52 -11.94 -1.23
CA VAL A 37 4.64 -11.23 -0.60
C VAL A 37 4.19 -10.50 0.67
N LEU A 38 3.03 -9.85 0.63
CA LEU A 38 2.46 -9.16 1.77
C LEU A 38 2.19 -10.12 2.93
N ALA A 39 1.62 -11.30 2.65
CA ALA A 39 1.38 -12.33 3.67
C ALA A 39 2.68 -12.82 4.30
N GLU A 40 3.72 -13.09 3.49
CA GLU A 40 5.06 -13.48 3.95
C GLU A 40 5.67 -12.41 4.87
N LEU A 41 5.61 -11.14 4.48
CA LEU A 41 6.16 -10.03 5.25
C LEU A 41 5.39 -9.81 6.56
N TYR A 42 4.05 -9.92 6.54
CA TYR A 42 3.24 -9.83 7.77
C TYR A 42 3.59 -10.94 8.76
N GLU A 43 3.66 -12.17 8.29
CA GLU A 43 4.06 -13.31 9.13
C GLU A 43 5.46 -13.08 9.72
N MET A 44 6.40 -12.68 8.90
CA MET A 44 7.77 -12.39 9.32
C MET A 44 7.83 -11.33 10.41
N PHE A 45 7.18 -10.18 10.21
CA PHE A 45 7.21 -9.08 11.18
C PHE A 45 6.46 -9.41 12.45
N ARG A 46 5.30 -10.06 12.37
CA ARG A 46 4.51 -10.48 13.54
C ARG A 46 5.23 -11.55 14.37
N ASN A 47 5.95 -12.48 13.75
CA ASN A 47 6.75 -13.48 14.46
C ASN A 47 7.89 -12.86 15.26
N ASP A 48 8.41 -11.71 14.83
CA ASP A 48 9.38 -10.90 15.55
C ASP A 48 8.74 -9.89 16.53
N GLY A 49 7.42 -9.97 16.76
CA GLY A 49 6.66 -9.16 17.71
C GLY A 49 6.35 -7.75 17.26
N LEU A 50 6.44 -7.47 15.95
CA LEU A 50 6.14 -6.16 15.38
C LEU A 50 4.65 -6.05 14.97
N THR A 51 4.18 -4.80 14.86
CA THR A 51 2.79 -4.46 14.51
C THR A 51 2.74 -3.71 13.17
N PRO A 52 2.95 -4.39 12.03
CA PRO A 52 2.91 -3.74 10.73
C PRO A 52 1.49 -3.26 10.40
N VAL A 53 1.37 -2.04 9.91
CA VAL A 53 0.14 -1.45 9.37
C VAL A 53 0.32 -1.21 7.88
N LEU A 54 -0.58 -1.73 7.05
CA LEU A 54 -0.57 -1.50 5.62
C LEU A 54 -1.26 -0.18 5.30
N GLN A 55 -0.50 0.80 4.82
CA GLN A 55 -1.02 2.15 4.58
C GLN A 55 -1.89 2.25 3.33
N LYS A 56 -1.37 1.82 2.19
CA LYS A 56 -1.93 2.06 0.85
C LYS A 56 -1.89 0.76 0.02
N GLY A 57 -2.00 0.90 -1.29
CA GLY A 57 -1.86 -0.25 -2.19
C GLY A 57 -2.98 -1.28 -1.99
N GLN A 58 -2.62 -2.45 -1.50
CA GLN A 58 -3.56 -3.56 -1.30
C GLN A 58 -4.65 -3.26 -0.26
N SER A 59 -4.38 -2.42 0.75
CA SER A 59 -5.42 -1.99 1.69
C SER A 59 -6.51 -1.17 0.99
N ALA A 60 -6.13 -0.27 0.06
CA ALA A 60 -7.08 0.46 -0.77
C ALA A 60 -7.89 -0.47 -1.69
N ALA A 61 -7.27 -1.52 -2.20
CA ALA A 61 -7.92 -2.46 -3.08
C ALA A 61 -9.12 -3.14 -2.41
N LEU A 62 -9.11 -3.33 -1.09
CA LEU A 62 -10.21 -3.95 -0.34
C LEU A 62 -11.54 -3.17 -0.44
N PHE A 63 -11.49 -1.87 -0.73
CA PHE A 63 -12.67 -1.04 -0.93
C PHE A 63 -13.25 -1.12 -2.36
N TYR A 64 -12.57 -1.82 -3.28
CA TYR A 64 -13.02 -1.99 -4.65
C TYR A 64 -13.88 -3.25 -4.80
N LYS A 65 -14.88 -3.20 -5.68
CA LYS A 65 -15.72 -4.37 -6.03
C LYS A 65 -14.89 -5.58 -6.51
N PHE A 66 -13.75 -5.31 -7.16
CA PHE A 66 -12.82 -6.30 -7.67
C PHE A 66 -11.40 -5.92 -7.22
N PRO A 67 -11.00 -6.26 -5.98
CA PRO A 67 -9.72 -5.84 -5.40
C PRO A 67 -8.50 -6.15 -6.26
N LEU A 68 -8.47 -7.33 -6.86
CA LEU A 68 -7.36 -7.79 -7.70
C LEU A 68 -7.21 -7.02 -9.03
N LEU A 69 -8.20 -6.22 -9.41
CA LEU A 69 -8.15 -5.41 -10.64
C LEU A 69 -7.72 -3.96 -10.37
N ARG A 70 -7.50 -3.57 -9.12
CA ARG A 70 -6.88 -2.27 -8.82
C ARG A 70 -5.37 -2.38 -9.08
N GLU A 71 -4.84 -1.50 -9.90
CA GLU A 71 -3.39 -1.42 -10.10
C GLU A 71 -2.71 -0.92 -8.83
N CYS A 72 -1.78 -1.73 -8.32
CA CYS A 72 -0.94 -1.42 -7.16
C CYS A 72 0.52 -1.49 -7.57
N GLY A 73 1.36 -0.53 -7.10
CA GLY A 73 2.76 -0.42 -7.46
C GLY A 73 3.69 -1.11 -6.46
N ASP A 74 3.42 -0.88 -5.19
CA ASP A 74 4.28 -1.11 -4.05
C ASP A 74 3.50 -1.60 -2.84
N ILE A 75 4.23 -1.99 -1.79
CA ILE A 75 3.69 -2.34 -0.48
C ILE A 75 4.18 -1.30 0.51
N ASP A 76 3.26 -0.52 1.06
CA ASP A 76 3.54 0.57 1.99
C ASP A 76 3.28 0.15 3.43
N PHE A 77 4.32 0.00 4.23
CA PHE A 77 4.23 -0.29 5.66
C PHE A 77 4.44 0.94 6.52
N TYR A 78 3.72 0.96 7.63
CA TYR A 78 3.93 1.82 8.78
C TYR A 78 4.00 0.99 10.05
N PHE A 79 4.79 1.43 11.02
CA PHE A 79 4.94 0.78 12.32
C PHE A 79 4.64 1.81 13.41
N PRO A 80 3.49 1.67 14.12
CA PRO A 80 3.01 2.72 15.03
C PRO A 80 3.80 2.84 16.32
N TYR A 81 4.52 1.78 16.73
CA TYR A 81 5.21 1.80 18.00
C TYR A 81 6.69 2.17 17.84
N LYS A 82 7.20 2.83 18.89
CA LYS A 82 8.58 3.32 18.91
C LYS A 82 9.59 2.21 18.65
N ASN A 83 10.54 2.48 17.76
CA ASN A 83 11.64 1.61 17.33
C ASN A 83 11.21 0.36 16.51
N GLU A 84 9.92 0.12 16.28
CA GLU A 84 9.50 -1.03 15.48
C GLU A 84 9.96 -0.91 14.03
N ARG A 85 9.88 0.27 13.43
CA ARG A 85 10.34 0.53 12.06
C ARG A 85 11.84 0.21 11.91
N GLU A 86 12.67 0.69 12.82
CA GLU A 86 14.12 0.44 12.82
C GLU A 86 14.42 -1.05 13.03
N PHE A 87 13.61 -1.72 13.84
CA PHE A 87 13.74 -3.15 14.03
C PHE A 87 13.33 -3.92 12.76
N ALA A 88 12.22 -3.57 12.12
CA ALA A 88 11.80 -4.14 10.85
C ALA A 88 12.88 -3.98 9.76
N ILE A 89 13.49 -2.80 9.65
CA ILE A 89 14.60 -2.54 8.74
C ILE A 89 15.81 -3.45 9.04
N ARG A 90 16.14 -3.67 10.32
CA ARG A 90 17.24 -4.61 10.71
C ARG A 90 16.91 -6.05 10.32
N ILE A 91 15.66 -6.50 10.50
CA ILE A 91 15.21 -7.83 10.08
C ILE A 91 15.46 -8.03 8.59
N VAL A 92 15.07 -7.04 7.76
CA VAL A 92 15.26 -7.06 6.31
C VAL A 92 16.77 -7.10 5.95
N LYS A 93 17.57 -6.23 6.57
CA LYS A 93 19.04 -6.20 6.35
C LYS A 93 19.72 -7.51 6.74
N ASN A 94 19.30 -8.13 7.83
CA ASN A 94 19.88 -9.42 8.30
C ASN A 94 19.60 -10.57 7.33
N ARG A 95 18.61 -10.42 6.42
CA ARG A 95 18.36 -11.35 5.32
C ARG A 95 19.18 -11.05 4.06
N GLY A 96 20.12 -10.11 4.15
CA GLY A 96 21.00 -9.73 3.03
C GLY A 96 20.33 -8.81 2.00
N ILE A 97 19.17 -8.26 2.30
CA ILE A 97 18.46 -7.35 1.41
C ILE A 97 18.99 -5.93 1.59
N ARG A 98 19.37 -5.31 0.49
CA ARG A 98 19.77 -3.90 0.47
C ARG A 98 18.54 -3.02 0.70
N VAL A 99 18.69 -2.02 1.54
CA VAL A 99 17.68 -0.99 1.80
C VAL A 99 18.21 0.38 1.36
N ASP A 100 17.35 1.17 0.74
CA ASP A 100 17.66 2.51 0.24
C ASP A 100 16.84 3.55 1.01
N TRP A 101 17.51 4.55 1.57
CA TRP A 101 16.88 5.65 2.30
C TRP A 101 16.43 6.74 1.35
N GLN A 102 15.20 7.21 1.53
CA GLN A 102 14.61 8.28 0.74
C GLN A 102 14.75 9.64 1.46
N PRO A 103 14.65 10.77 0.73
CA PRO A 103 14.78 12.11 1.33
C PRO A 103 13.72 12.47 2.37
N ASP A 104 12.59 11.77 2.39
CA ASP A 104 11.49 11.96 3.35
C ASP A 104 11.56 11.01 4.56
N ASP A 105 12.73 10.41 4.78
CA ASP A 105 13.00 9.41 5.80
C ASP A 105 12.27 8.08 5.59
N SER A 106 11.58 7.86 4.47
CA SER A 106 11.11 6.53 4.14
C SER A 106 12.26 5.60 3.73
N VAL A 107 12.04 4.30 3.82
CA VAL A 107 13.04 3.29 3.47
C VAL A 107 12.42 2.31 2.50
N SER A 108 13.02 2.16 1.32
CA SER A 108 12.57 1.22 0.31
C SER A 108 13.54 0.05 0.12
N TYR A 109 13.02 -1.07 -0.31
CA TYR A 109 13.77 -2.27 -0.73
C TYR A 109 12.94 -3.14 -1.67
N ILE A 110 13.62 -4.09 -2.34
CA ILE A 110 12.93 -5.04 -3.21
C ILE A 110 12.83 -6.40 -2.50
N TRP A 111 11.62 -6.90 -2.36
CA TRP A 111 11.31 -8.23 -1.84
C TRP A 111 10.58 -9.05 -2.90
N ASN A 112 11.19 -10.17 -3.36
CA ASN A 112 10.62 -11.02 -4.40
C ASN A 112 10.11 -10.24 -5.64
N SER A 113 10.91 -9.27 -6.10
CA SER A 113 10.61 -8.38 -7.24
C SER A 113 9.44 -7.40 -6.99
N ILE A 114 8.99 -7.23 -5.75
CA ILE A 114 8.01 -6.23 -5.34
C ILE A 114 8.74 -5.16 -4.52
N GLU A 115 8.45 -3.91 -4.84
CA GLU A 115 8.94 -2.78 -4.05
C GLU A 115 8.15 -2.69 -2.74
N VAL A 116 8.88 -2.52 -1.64
CA VAL A 116 8.33 -2.37 -0.29
C VAL A 116 8.88 -1.09 0.32
N GLU A 117 8.03 -0.29 0.90
CA GLU A 117 8.40 0.97 1.54
C GLU A 117 7.95 1.00 3.01
N HIS A 118 8.85 1.44 3.89
CA HIS A 118 8.54 1.71 5.30
C HIS A 118 8.47 3.21 5.54
N HIS A 119 7.25 3.71 5.76
CA HIS A 119 7.02 5.12 6.01
C HIS A 119 7.35 5.52 7.46
N PRO A 120 7.91 6.74 7.67
CA PRO A 120 8.19 7.24 9.02
C PRO A 120 6.94 7.71 9.76
N ARG A 121 5.84 8.03 9.03
CA ARG A 121 4.59 8.57 9.58
C ARG A 121 3.39 7.98 8.86
N MET A 122 2.27 7.87 9.59
CA MET A 122 0.99 7.50 9.00
C MET A 122 0.44 8.65 8.14
N LEU A 123 0.41 9.86 8.67
CA LEU A 123 -0.03 11.08 7.99
C LEU A 123 1.15 12.05 7.85
N ASP A 124 1.33 12.62 6.67
CA ASP A 124 2.44 13.55 6.39
C ASP A 124 2.04 14.63 5.40
N LEU A 125 2.34 15.90 5.73
CA LEU A 125 2.08 17.08 4.91
C LEU A 125 3.32 17.95 4.65
N TYR A 126 4.54 17.44 4.88
CA TYR A 126 5.79 18.20 4.82
C TYR A 126 5.83 19.45 5.74
N ASN A 127 4.88 19.58 6.66
CA ASN A 127 4.81 20.68 7.60
C ASN A 127 5.05 20.17 9.02
N PRO A 128 6.23 20.39 9.62
CA PRO A 128 6.56 19.89 10.94
C PRO A 128 5.66 20.46 12.05
N PHE A 129 5.06 21.62 11.85
CA PHE A 129 4.14 22.21 12.84
C PHE A 129 2.81 21.47 12.99
N LEU A 130 2.46 20.65 11.99
CA LEU A 130 1.23 19.83 12.01
C LEU A 130 1.46 18.40 12.51
N HIS A 131 2.69 17.99 12.79
CA HIS A 131 2.98 16.59 13.12
C HIS A 131 2.27 16.13 14.40
N GLU A 132 2.20 16.96 15.43
CA GLU A 132 1.51 16.63 16.70
C GLU A 132 0.01 16.47 16.49
N ASP A 133 -0.61 17.37 15.72
CA ASP A 133 -2.04 17.30 15.40
C ASP A 133 -2.35 16.04 14.56
N LEU A 134 -1.54 15.75 13.56
CA LEU A 134 -1.69 14.57 12.72
C LEU A 134 -1.51 13.26 13.51
N ASN A 135 -0.54 13.19 14.42
CA ASN A 135 -0.36 12.06 15.32
C ASN A 135 -1.53 11.92 16.32
N SER A 136 -2.12 13.03 16.74
CA SER A 136 -3.31 13.02 17.60
C SER A 136 -4.52 12.45 16.85
N LEU A 137 -4.69 12.78 15.56
CA LEU A 137 -5.72 12.20 14.70
C LEU A 137 -5.49 10.70 14.45
N GLU A 138 -4.25 10.30 14.24
CA GLU A 138 -3.87 8.90 14.13
C GLU A 138 -4.26 8.11 15.38
N THR A 139 -3.92 8.63 16.55
CA THR A 139 -4.26 8.02 17.85
C THR A 139 -5.76 7.95 18.07
N LEU A 140 -6.50 8.99 17.68
CA LEU A 140 -7.96 9.08 17.85
C LEU A 140 -8.70 8.05 17.00
N PHE A 141 -8.29 7.87 15.76
CA PHE A 141 -9.01 7.02 14.80
C PHE A 141 -8.49 5.60 14.75
N GLY A 142 -7.19 5.39 14.98
CA GLY A 142 -6.56 4.08 15.10
C GLY A 142 -6.64 3.17 13.88
N TYR A 143 -6.50 1.88 14.14
CA TYR A 143 -6.38 0.82 13.14
C TYR A 143 -7.40 -0.30 13.40
N HIS A 144 -7.58 -1.19 12.41
CA HIS A 144 -8.36 -2.40 12.57
C HIS A 144 -7.82 -3.51 11.67
N ASP A 145 -8.09 -4.74 12.07
CA ASP A 145 -7.68 -5.92 11.31
C ASP A 145 -8.73 -6.32 10.29
N VAL A 146 -8.28 -6.77 9.13
CA VAL A 146 -9.13 -7.23 8.02
C VAL A 146 -8.48 -8.44 7.36
N TRP A 147 -9.31 -9.31 6.76
CA TRP A 147 -8.81 -10.43 5.97
C TRP A 147 -8.42 -9.97 4.56
N LEU A 148 -7.14 -10.08 4.21
CA LEU A 148 -6.65 -9.90 2.85
C LEU A 148 -7.00 -11.13 1.98
N SER A 149 -6.85 -12.31 2.55
CA SER A 149 -7.17 -13.61 1.96
C SER A 149 -7.37 -14.64 3.07
N PRO A 150 -7.90 -15.84 2.79
CA PRO A 150 -7.99 -16.90 3.78
C PRO A 150 -6.61 -17.19 4.41
N GLY A 151 -6.54 -17.06 5.74
CA GLY A 151 -5.30 -17.27 6.51
C GLY A 151 -4.34 -16.06 6.58
N CYS A 152 -4.65 -14.96 5.91
CA CYS A 152 -3.84 -13.73 5.98
C CYS A 152 -4.69 -12.57 6.50
N GLU A 153 -4.54 -12.24 7.76
CA GLU A 153 -5.12 -11.06 8.40
C GLU A 153 -4.07 -9.94 8.43
N ILE A 154 -4.47 -8.75 8.04
CA ILE A 154 -3.63 -7.55 7.99
C ILE A 154 -4.27 -6.42 8.79
N THR A 155 -3.44 -5.53 9.32
CA THR A 155 -3.88 -4.31 10.02
C THR A 155 -3.87 -3.15 9.03
N ILE A 156 -4.96 -2.39 8.97
CA ILE A 156 -5.10 -1.21 8.11
C ILE A 156 -5.62 -0.01 8.92
N PRO A 157 -5.46 1.24 8.44
CA PRO A 157 -6.08 2.40 9.08
C PRO A 157 -7.60 2.25 9.14
N SER A 158 -8.21 2.78 10.21
CA SER A 158 -9.67 2.88 10.28
C SER A 158 -10.22 3.67 9.07
N PRO A 159 -11.49 3.54 8.69
CA PRO A 159 -12.03 4.22 7.51
C PRO A 159 -11.82 5.75 7.53
N THR A 160 -11.96 6.38 8.70
CA THR A 160 -11.73 7.83 8.87
C THR A 160 -10.25 8.17 8.72
N LEU A 161 -9.35 7.43 9.39
CA LEU A 161 -7.91 7.62 9.26
C LEU A 161 -7.46 7.36 7.81
N TYR A 162 -8.09 6.40 7.13
CA TYR A 162 -7.79 6.09 5.73
C TYR A 162 -8.12 7.26 4.79
N VAL A 163 -9.28 7.92 4.99
CA VAL A 163 -9.64 9.12 4.21
C VAL A 163 -8.63 10.24 4.46
N LEU A 164 -8.20 10.46 5.71
CA LEU A 164 -7.18 11.45 6.05
C LEU A 164 -5.83 11.10 5.39
N LEU A 165 -5.42 9.83 5.43
CA LEU A 165 -4.20 9.35 4.79
C LEU A 165 -4.20 9.64 3.28
N LEU A 166 -5.28 9.31 2.58
CA LEU A 166 -5.38 9.57 1.14
C LEU A 166 -5.35 11.07 0.83
N ASN A 167 -6.05 11.89 1.62
CA ASN A 167 -6.04 13.34 1.44
C ASN A 167 -4.65 13.94 1.67
N THR A 168 -3.98 13.60 2.77
CA THR A 168 -2.63 14.10 3.07
C THR A 168 -1.64 13.64 2.00
N HIS A 169 -1.75 12.41 1.52
CA HIS A 169 -0.91 11.90 0.43
C HIS A 169 -1.11 12.67 -0.89
N ILE A 170 -2.36 12.93 -1.29
CA ILE A 170 -2.67 13.73 -2.48
C ILE A 170 -2.13 15.16 -2.32
N MET A 171 -2.36 15.79 -1.18
CA MET A 171 -1.87 17.14 -0.88
C MET A 171 -0.34 17.20 -0.90
N LYS A 172 0.35 16.21 -0.30
CA LYS A 172 1.80 16.09 -0.31
C LYS A 172 2.34 16.10 -1.74
N HIS A 173 1.75 15.33 -2.64
CA HIS A 173 2.16 15.28 -4.04
C HIS A 173 1.82 16.55 -4.81
N ALA A 174 0.64 17.15 -4.59
CA ALA A 174 0.24 18.38 -5.25
C ALA A 174 1.13 19.57 -4.85
N ILE A 175 1.45 19.69 -3.56
CA ILE A 175 2.30 20.77 -3.03
C ILE A 175 3.78 20.53 -3.37
N GLY A 176 4.27 19.31 -3.21
CA GLY A 176 5.68 18.97 -3.37
C GLY A 176 6.18 19.00 -4.81
N ARG A 177 5.28 18.79 -5.80
CA ARG A 177 5.65 18.83 -7.24
C ARG A 177 5.43 20.20 -7.89
N GLY A 178 4.89 21.17 -7.13
CA GLY A 178 4.37 22.41 -7.70
C GLY A 178 3.13 22.12 -8.56
N ILE A 179 2.10 22.96 -8.42
CA ILE A 179 1.02 23.01 -9.41
C ILE A 179 1.63 23.79 -10.59
N GLY A 180 2.23 23.05 -11.53
CA GLY A 180 2.69 23.61 -12.79
C GLY A 180 1.54 23.78 -13.75
#